data_ffa58215a73f0038bdf1e382a70dc8d3
#
_entry.id   ffa58215a73f0038bdf1e382a70dc8d3
#
_cell.length_a   1.000
_cell.length_b   1.000
_cell.length_c   1.000
_cell.angle_alpha   90.00
_cell.angle_beta   90.00
_cell.angle_gamma   90.00
#
_symmetry.space_group_name_H-M   'P 1'
#
loop_
_entity.id
_entity.type
_entity.pdbx_description
1 polymer ?
#
loop_
_entity_poly.entity_id
_entity_poly.type
_entity_poly.pdbx_seq_one_letter_code
_entity_poly.pdbx_strand_id
1 'polypeptide(L)'
;MTLLEKGHHPRFHIGESLLPMNMPILQRLGVLEQVRAIGVLKLGADFPNDSGGYNTFRFAQALGAQSEYAFQVPRADFDRVLFAHARGAGADLREGIKVESVQLDGAQPLVQARDADGLRQFRPRYLIDASGRDTFLGNTLKLKRANPRHQSAALFSHFRGVARRPGEDAGNISIYRHAHGWMWLIPLPDDVMSVGAVCDPEYMKTRQGDSEAFLLRTLALNPDVAARMQGAQRIAPVHATGNYAYECTRMSGPRWLMLGDAYAFVDPMFSSGVYLAMHSAERGAAMVDAALRDPASEARLQRGLERHLRRGLNEFKWFIYRFTSPTMRELFAQPRNVLQVEQAVVAMLAGDVFDNRAVLRRLRVFRAIYAMSALAMLPRAWRAWRHRRRQAREQFHGDTLHGDKS
;
A
#
# COMPACT_ATOMS: atom_id res chain seq x y z
N MET A 1 18.23 16.18 -15.58
CA MET A 1 17.83 14.80 -15.24
C MET A 1 17.09 14.21 -16.44
N THR A 2 17.40 12.98 -16.84
CA THR A 2 16.63 12.26 -17.87
C THR A 2 15.80 11.17 -17.19
N LEU A 3 14.51 11.08 -17.50
CA LEU A 3 13.60 10.03 -17.03
C LEU A 3 13.18 9.19 -18.25
N LEU A 4 13.31 7.87 -18.12
CA LEU A 4 12.92 6.91 -19.15
C LEU A 4 11.67 6.16 -18.65
N GLU A 5 10.55 6.26 -19.37
CA GLU A 5 9.29 5.58 -19.08
C GLU A 5 8.89 4.68 -20.26
N LYS A 6 8.62 3.41 -19.98
CA LYS A 6 8.24 2.43 -21.01
C LYS A 6 6.84 2.62 -21.56
N GLY A 7 5.94 3.21 -20.78
CA GLY A 7 4.56 3.51 -21.16
C GLY A 7 4.39 4.95 -21.61
N HIS A 8 3.13 5.32 -21.83
CA HIS A 8 2.71 6.68 -22.14
C HIS A 8 1.67 7.15 -21.12
N HIS A 9 1.80 8.39 -20.65
CA HIS A 9 0.81 9.01 -19.77
C HIS A 9 -0.27 9.76 -20.59
N PRO A 10 -1.53 9.80 -20.11
CA PRO A 10 -2.05 9.17 -18.88
C PRO A 10 -2.25 7.65 -19.05
N ARG A 11 -2.00 6.87 -18.00
CA ARG A 11 -2.25 5.44 -18.00
C ARG A 11 -2.85 4.98 -16.69
N PHE A 12 -3.65 3.93 -16.72
CA PHE A 12 -4.20 3.35 -15.51
C PHE A 12 -3.09 2.80 -14.60
N HIS A 13 -3.21 3.09 -13.31
CA HIS A 13 -2.42 2.49 -12.24
C HIS A 13 -3.27 2.38 -10.97
N ILE A 14 -3.03 1.39 -10.12
CA ILE A 14 -3.66 1.28 -8.80
C ILE A 14 -2.87 2.07 -7.75
N GLY A 15 -3.54 2.45 -6.64
CA GLY A 15 -2.96 3.25 -5.56
C GLY A 15 -3.53 4.67 -5.54
N GLU A 16 -4.86 4.76 -5.46
CA GLU A 16 -5.67 5.97 -5.65
C GLU A 16 -5.95 6.73 -4.36
N SER A 17 -5.59 6.15 -3.21
CA SER A 17 -5.80 6.75 -1.90
C SER A 17 -4.48 7.32 -1.36
N LEU A 18 -4.38 8.64 -1.26
CA LEU A 18 -3.21 9.32 -0.70
C LEU A 18 -3.28 9.36 0.83
N LEU A 19 -2.15 9.67 1.46
CA LEU A 19 -2.04 9.90 2.91
C LEU A 19 -1.79 11.39 3.20
N PRO A 20 -2.15 11.88 4.39
CA PRO A 20 -1.87 13.26 4.81
C PRO A 20 -0.42 13.67 4.63
N MET A 21 0.53 12.76 4.88
CA MET A 21 1.95 13.06 4.70
C MET A 21 2.41 13.22 3.25
N ASN A 22 1.55 12.94 2.24
CA ASN A 22 1.78 13.36 0.86
C ASN A 22 1.58 14.89 0.70
N MET A 23 0.67 15.50 1.46
CA MET A 23 0.27 16.91 1.28
C MET A 23 1.45 17.88 1.43
N PRO A 24 2.29 17.81 2.47
CA PRO A 24 3.47 18.66 2.57
C PRO A 24 4.46 18.49 1.40
N ILE A 25 4.59 17.29 0.84
CA ILE A 25 5.46 17.03 -0.32
C ILE A 25 4.87 17.70 -1.57
N LEU A 26 3.56 17.52 -1.82
CA LEU A 26 2.86 18.16 -2.94
C LEU A 26 2.88 19.68 -2.85
N GLN A 27 2.79 20.23 -1.64
CA GLN A 27 2.90 21.67 -1.41
C GLN A 27 4.30 22.18 -1.75
N ARG A 28 5.37 21.50 -1.30
CA ARG A 28 6.75 21.87 -1.65
C ARG A 28 7.04 21.79 -3.15
N LEU A 29 6.40 20.83 -3.84
CA LEU A 29 6.46 20.72 -5.30
C LEU A 29 5.61 21.79 -6.02
N GLY A 30 4.73 22.51 -5.32
CA GLY A 30 3.84 23.50 -5.93
C GLY A 30 2.70 22.92 -6.76
N VAL A 31 2.35 21.63 -6.55
CA VAL A 31 1.29 20.94 -7.32
C VAL A 31 0.04 20.59 -6.48
N LEU A 32 0.00 21.01 -5.20
CA LEU A 32 -1.09 20.64 -4.30
C LEU A 32 -2.47 21.05 -4.83
N GLU A 33 -2.61 22.27 -5.36
CA GLU A 33 -3.89 22.76 -5.89
C GLU A 33 -4.32 22.01 -7.17
N GLN A 34 -3.37 21.61 -8.00
CA GLN A 34 -3.66 20.76 -9.16
C GLN A 34 -4.17 19.37 -8.73
N VAL A 35 -3.59 18.80 -7.66
CA VAL A 35 -4.04 17.53 -7.10
C VAL A 35 -5.40 17.67 -6.42
N ARG A 36 -5.65 18.79 -5.74
CA ARG A 36 -6.96 19.13 -5.16
C ARG A 36 -8.07 19.14 -6.24
N ALA A 37 -7.76 19.75 -7.39
CA ALA A 37 -8.74 19.90 -8.48
C ALA A 37 -9.18 18.57 -9.11
N ILE A 38 -8.37 17.51 -9.02
CA ILE A 38 -8.66 16.18 -9.56
C ILE A 38 -9.04 15.17 -8.48
N GLY A 39 -9.09 15.56 -7.21
CA GLY A 39 -9.23 14.66 -6.08
C GLY A 39 -10.54 14.79 -5.32
N VAL A 40 -10.92 13.74 -4.60
CA VAL A 40 -11.96 13.78 -3.57
C VAL A 40 -11.29 13.98 -2.22
N LEU A 41 -11.79 14.94 -1.43
CA LEU A 41 -11.26 15.24 -0.10
C LEU A 41 -11.44 14.04 0.83
N LYS A 42 -10.37 13.61 1.47
CA LYS A 42 -10.31 12.48 2.40
C LYS A 42 -9.90 12.99 3.78
N LEU A 43 -10.81 12.86 4.77
CA LEU A 43 -10.59 13.34 6.14
C LEU A 43 -10.20 12.19 7.10
N GLY A 44 -10.29 10.94 6.67
CA GLY A 44 -10.00 9.80 7.52
C GLY A 44 -10.01 8.47 6.79
N ALA A 45 -10.06 7.41 7.58
CA ALA A 45 -10.24 6.03 7.13
C ALA A 45 -11.30 5.33 8.01
N ASP A 46 -12.22 4.64 7.37
CA ASP A 46 -13.36 3.98 8.01
C ASP A 46 -13.12 2.47 8.12
N PHE A 47 -13.30 1.95 9.32
CA PHE A 47 -13.25 0.52 9.60
C PHE A 47 -14.61 0.10 10.20
N PRO A 48 -15.40 -0.73 9.52
CA PRO A 48 -16.66 -1.23 10.07
C PRO A 48 -16.44 -1.93 11.41
N ASN A 49 -17.35 -1.69 12.35
CA ASN A 49 -17.37 -2.36 13.64
C ASN A 49 -18.45 -3.44 13.69
N ASP A 50 -18.38 -4.30 14.71
CA ASP A 50 -19.31 -5.44 14.86
C ASP A 50 -20.75 -5.01 15.25
N SER A 51 -21.02 -3.71 15.51
CA SER A 51 -22.34 -3.15 15.84
C SER A 51 -23.07 -2.50 14.66
N GLY A 52 -22.57 -2.68 13.43
CA GLY A 52 -23.19 -2.12 12.20
C GLY A 52 -22.85 -0.65 11.94
N GLY A 53 -21.86 -0.09 12.63
CA GLY A 53 -21.33 1.25 12.43
C GLY A 53 -19.87 1.25 11.93
N TYR A 54 -19.22 2.39 12.10
CA TYR A 54 -17.82 2.56 11.70
C TYR A 54 -17.01 3.17 12.85
N ASN A 55 -15.78 2.69 13.00
CA ASN A 55 -14.74 3.40 13.69
C ASN A 55 -14.00 4.25 12.65
N THR A 56 -14.24 5.55 12.67
CA THR A 56 -13.61 6.51 11.75
C THR A 56 -12.37 7.09 12.41
N PHE A 57 -11.21 6.82 11.85
CA PHE A 57 -9.95 7.41 12.28
C PHE A 57 -9.74 8.72 11.51
N ARG A 58 -10.13 9.85 12.13
CA ARG A 58 -10.00 11.19 11.53
C ARG A 58 -8.58 11.69 11.63
N PHE A 59 -8.00 12.14 10.53
CA PHE A 59 -6.60 12.60 10.47
C PHE A 59 -6.34 13.85 11.33
N ALA A 60 -7.35 14.70 11.54
CA ALA A 60 -7.27 15.83 12.47
C ALA A 60 -6.97 15.39 13.92
N GLN A 61 -7.24 14.14 14.28
CA GLN A 61 -6.95 13.58 15.60
C GLN A 61 -5.54 12.96 15.68
N ALA A 62 -4.74 13.00 14.62
CA ALA A 62 -3.40 12.46 14.63
C ALA A 62 -2.49 13.25 15.60
N LEU A 63 -1.61 12.53 16.27
CA LEU A 63 -0.65 13.14 17.20
C LEU A 63 0.35 14.03 16.44
N GLY A 64 0.24 15.37 16.62
CA GLY A 64 1.10 16.33 15.93
C GLY A 64 0.86 16.37 14.41
N ALA A 65 -0.39 16.32 13.98
CA ALA A 65 -0.77 16.31 12.58
C ALA A 65 -0.10 17.43 11.77
N GLN A 66 0.63 17.06 10.73
CA GLN A 66 1.20 18.00 9.75
C GLN A 66 0.19 18.32 8.63
N SER A 67 -0.78 17.46 8.43
CA SER A 67 -1.95 17.64 7.56
C SER A 67 -3.12 16.84 8.13
N GLU A 68 -4.29 17.45 8.12
CA GLU A 68 -5.54 16.84 8.64
C GLU A 68 -6.37 16.18 7.54
N TYR A 69 -5.88 16.19 6.30
CA TYR A 69 -6.57 15.67 5.13
C TYR A 69 -5.59 15.06 4.12
N ALA A 70 -6.17 14.31 3.19
CA ALA A 70 -5.54 13.84 1.99
C ALA A 70 -6.54 13.91 0.82
N PHE A 71 -6.20 13.30 -0.32
CA PHE A 71 -7.09 13.16 -1.46
C PHE A 71 -7.15 11.72 -1.93
N GLN A 72 -8.33 11.33 -2.44
CA GLN A 72 -8.49 10.18 -3.31
C GLN A 72 -8.38 10.67 -4.75
N VAL A 73 -7.51 10.09 -5.55
CA VAL A 73 -7.19 10.60 -6.88
C VAL A 73 -7.21 9.51 -7.94
N PRO A 74 -7.78 9.77 -9.13
CA PRO A 74 -7.52 8.92 -10.29
C PRO A 74 -6.02 8.94 -10.60
N ARG A 75 -5.37 7.79 -10.58
CA ARG A 75 -3.91 7.70 -10.74
C ARG A 75 -3.43 8.18 -12.11
N ALA A 76 -4.23 7.97 -13.16
CA ALA A 76 -3.88 8.49 -14.48
C ALA A 76 -3.69 10.01 -14.48
N ASP A 77 -4.58 10.74 -13.80
CA ASP A 77 -4.50 12.20 -13.69
C ASP A 77 -3.42 12.64 -12.72
N PHE A 78 -3.31 11.99 -11.56
CA PHE A 78 -2.28 12.30 -10.58
C PHE A 78 -0.86 12.10 -11.14
N ASP A 79 -0.61 10.96 -11.79
CA ASP A 79 0.68 10.68 -12.40
C ASP A 79 0.98 11.66 -13.55
N ARG A 80 -0.03 12.07 -14.35
CA ARG A 80 0.09 13.10 -15.40
C ARG A 80 0.47 14.46 -14.82
N VAL A 81 -0.14 14.89 -13.69
CA VAL A 81 0.20 16.16 -13.02
C VAL A 81 1.68 16.15 -12.61
N LEU A 82 2.15 15.10 -11.96
CA LEU A 82 3.54 14.99 -11.51
C LEU A 82 4.51 14.90 -12.69
N PHE A 83 4.15 14.17 -13.74
CA PHE A 83 4.97 14.00 -14.93
C PHE A 83 5.11 15.35 -15.70
N ALA A 84 3.99 16.07 -15.90
CA ALA A 84 4.01 17.40 -16.52
C ALA A 84 4.80 18.40 -15.68
N HIS A 85 4.68 18.37 -14.35
CA HIS A 85 5.44 19.21 -13.44
C HIS A 85 6.96 18.95 -13.56
N ALA A 86 7.37 17.68 -13.60
CA ALA A 86 8.78 17.33 -13.78
C ALA A 86 9.35 17.85 -15.10
N ARG A 87 8.57 17.81 -16.19
CA ARG A 87 8.93 18.40 -17.48
C ARG A 87 9.09 19.92 -17.37
N GLY A 88 8.12 20.59 -16.74
CA GLY A 88 8.17 22.03 -16.48
C GLY A 88 9.36 22.47 -15.62
N ALA A 89 9.83 21.61 -14.74
CA ALA A 89 11.04 21.80 -13.93
C ALA A 89 12.35 21.48 -14.69
N GLY A 90 12.30 21.20 -16.01
CA GLY A 90 13.46 21.01 -16.86
C GLY A 90 13.98 19.56 -16.92
N ALA A 91 13.20 18.56 -16.52
CA ALA A 91 13.57 17.17 -16.73
C ALA A 91 13.34 16.77 -18.20
N ASP A 92 14.31 16.03 -18.78
CA ASP A 92 14.17 15.38 -20.08
C ASP A 92 13.36 14.08 -19.88
N LEU A 93 12.06 14.14 -20.22
CA LEU A 93 11.13 13.01 -20.05
C LEU A 93 10.92 12.30 -21.38
N ARG A 94 11.26 11.03 -21.41
CA ARG A 94 11.17 10.17 -22.61
C ARG A 94 10.19 9.03 -22.31
N GLU A 95 9.09 9.01 -23.04
CA GLU A 95 8.05 7.97 -23.00
C GLU A 95 8.25 6.97 -24.15
N GLY A 96 7.69 5.77 -24.01
CA GLY A 96 7.83 4.70 -24.99
C GLY A 96 9.25 4.12 -25.07
N ILE A 97 10.08 4.37 -24.05
CA ILE A 97 11.46 3.88 -24.01
C ILE A 97 11.66 2.90 -22.85
N LYS A 98 11.95 1.65 -23.17
CA LYS A 98 12.12 0.56 -22.19
C LYS A 98 13.59 0.31 -21.91
N VAL A 99 14.00 0.39 -20.65
CA VAL A 99 15.34 -0.05 -20.21
C VAL A 99 15.42 -1.58 -20.33
N GLU A 100 16.43 -2.07 -21.04
CA GLU A 100 16.67 -3.50 -21.26
C GLU A 100 17.82 -4.04 -20.39
N SER A 101 18.89 -3.27 -20.23
CA SER A 101 20.03 -3.69 -19.41
C SER A 101 20.76 -2.52 -18.77
N VAL A 102 21.48 -2.83 -17.69
CA VAL A 102 22.34 -1.88 -16.96
C VAL A 102 23.64 -2.58 -16.59
N GLN A 103 24.77 -1.91 -16.87
CA GLN A 103 26.11 -2.29 -16.40
C GLN A 103 26.55 -1.31 -15.32
N LEU A 104 26.96 -1.83 -14.15
CA LEU A 104 27.28 -1.04 -12.95
C LEU A 104 28.73 -1.16 -12.47
N ASP A 105 29.54 -1.94 -13.17
CA ASP A 105 30.92 -2.26 -12.83
C ASP A 105 31.95 -1.23 -13.39
N GLY A 106 31.50 -0.32 -14.25
CA GLY A 106 32.31 0.74 -14.82
C GLY A 106 32.46 2.00 -13.96
N ALA A 107 33.23 2.96 -14.43
CA ALA A 107 33.38 4.28 -13.82
C ALA A 107 32.06 5.07 -13.75
N GLN A 108 31.14 4.80 -14.66
CA GLN A 108 29.77 5.29 -14.69
C GLN A 108 28.82 4.17 -15.08
N PRO A 109 27.57 4.15 -14.56
CA PRO A 109 26.55 3.24 -15.05
C PRO A 109 26.34 3.39 -16.55
N LEU A 110 26.19 2.26 -17.27
CA LEU A 110 25.78 2.24 -18.67
C LEU A 110 24.38 1.64 -18.74
N VAL A 111 23.41 2.43 -19.22
CA VAL A 111 22.02 2.01 -19.41
C VAL A 111 21.75 1.80 -20.89
N GLN A 112 21.24 0.64 -21.26
CA GLN A 112 20.72 0.35 -22.59
C GLN A 112 19.21 0.32 -22.54
N ALA A 113 18.59 1.09 -23.41
CA ALA A 113 17.13 1.20 -23.51
C ALA A 113 16.71 1.15 -24.99
N ARG A 114 15.48 0.71 -25.24
CA ARG A 114 14.93 0.60 -26.58
C ARG A 114 13.67 1.46 -26.70
N ASP A 115 13.62 2.23 -27.76
CA ASP A 115 12.44 2.95 -28.24
C ASP A 115 12.02 2.46 -29.64
N ALA A 116 11.07 3.14 -30.28
CA ALA A 116 10.59 2.81 -31.63
C ALA A 116 11.70 2.90 -32.71
N ASP A 117 12.68 3.79 -32.48
CA ASP A 117 13.79 4.02 -33.44
C ASP A 117 14.98 3.07 -33.22
N GLY A 118 14.98 2.27 -32.14
CA GLY A 118 16.00 1.27 -31.88
C GLY A 118 16.67 1.39 -30.50
N LEU A 119 17.89 0.88 -30.41
CA LEU A 119 18.66 0.84 -29.17
C LEU A 119 19.32 2.20 -28.87
N ARG A 120 19.12 2.68 -27.65
CA ARG A 120 19.74 3.90 -27.10
C ARG A 120 20.66 3.56 -25.95
N GLN A 121 21.71 4.32 -25.76
CA GLN A 121 22.64 4.19 -24.63
C GLN A 121 22.72 5.49 -23.85
N PHE A 122 22.74 5.37 -22.50
CA PHE A 122 22.88 6.48 -21.58
C PHE A 122 24.00 6.20 -20.59
N ARG A 123 24.81 7.21 -20.28
CA ARG A 123 25.90 7.15 -19.28
C ARG A 123 25.64 8.22 -18.19
N PRO A 124 24.75 7.94 -17.25
CA PRO A 124 24.45 8.91 -16.19
C PRO A 124 25.57 8.96 -15.15
N ARG A 125 25.72 10.10 -14.48
CA ARG A 125 26.59 10.21 -13.30
C ARG A 125 26.03 9.43 -12.12
N TYR A 126 24.71 9.28 -12.05
CA TYR A 126 24.00 8.51 -11.03
C TYR A 126 22.74 7.89 -11.63
N LEU A 127 22.44 6.64 -11.30
CA LEU A 127 21.26 5.91 -11.75
C LEU A 127 20.26 5.77 -10.61
N ILE A 128 18.99 6.11 -10.86
CA ILE A 128 17.88 5.90 -9.94
C ILE A 128 16.91 4.93 -10.58
N ASP A 129 16.67 3.79 -9.92
CA ASP A 129 15.62 2.85 -10.30
C ASP A 129 14.34 3.20 -9.54
N ALA A 130 13.36 3.73 -10.27
CA ALA A 130 12.00 3.99 -9.83
C ALA A 130 11.00 3.16 -10.64
N SER A 131 11.38 1.98 -11.14
CA SER A 131 10.58 1.10 -11.99
C SER A 131 9.36 0.49 -11.28
N GLY A 132 9.11 0.88 -10.03
CA GLY A 132 7.98 0.39 -9.27
C GLY A 132 8.06 -1.12 -9.04
N ARG A 133 6.93 -1.79 -9.20
CA ARG A 133 6.82 -3.24 -8.95
C ARG A 133 7.59 -4.13 -9.95
N ASP A 134 8.03 -3.57 -11.08
CA ASP A 134 8.94 -4.27 -12.00
C ASP A 134 10.28 -4.58 -11.31
N THR A 135 10.69 -3.74 -10.33
CA THR A 135 11.89 -3.98 -9.52
C THR A 135 13.10 -4.28 -10.40
N PHE A 136 13.36 -3.43 -11.38
CA PHE A 136 14.32 -3.71 -12.47
C PHE A 136 15.71 -4.07 -11.94
N LEU A 137 16.33 -3.19 -11.13
CA LEU A 137 17.66 -3.49 -10.54
C LEU A 137 17.58 -4.62 -9.52
N GLY A 138 16.50 -4.68 -8.74
CA GLY A 138 16.28 -5.74 -7.76
C GLY A 138 16.28 -7.14 -8.38
N ASN A 139 15.68 -7.28 -9.55
CA ASN A 139 15.67 -8.53 -10.32
C ASN A 139 17.02 -8.77 -11.02
N THR A 140 17.55 -7.76 -11.74
CA THR A 140 18.84 -7.85 -12.46
C THR A 140 19.98 -8.25 -11.53
N LEU A 141 20.04 -7.64 -10.34
CA LEU A 141 21.08 -7.91 -9.34
C LEU A 141 20.73 -9.05 -8.37
N LYS A 142 19.59 -9.74 -8.58
CA LYS A 142 19.10 -10.84 -7.73
C LYS A 142 18.94 -10.45 -6.25
N LEU A 143 18.56 -9.21 -5.98
CA LEU A 143 18.39 -8.66 -4.63
C LEU A 143 17.01 -8.87 -4.07
N LYS A 144 15.99 -9.01 -4.92
CA LYS A 144 14.57 -9.11 -4.53
C LYS A 144 14.31 -10.39 -3.74
N ARG A 145 13.64 -10.23 -2.59
CA ARG A 145 13.20 -11.33 -1.73
C ARG A 145 11.72 -11.19 -1.43
N ALA A 146 10.92 -12.14 -1.88
CA ALA A 146 9.51 -12.23 -1.53
C ALA A 146 9.35 -12.57 -0.04
N ASN A 147 8.29 -12.07 0.58
CA ASN A 147 7.90 -12.49 1.93
C ASN A 147 6.94 -13.70 1.83
N PRO A 148 7.39 -14.93 2.12
CA PRO A 148 6.56 -16.13 1.96
C PRO A 148 5.41 -16.19 2.97
N ARG A 149 5.46 -15.40 4.04
CA ARG A 149 4.44 -15.37 5.10
C ARG A 149 3.34 -14.35 4.87
N HIS A 150 3.48 -13.52 3.83
CA HIS A 150 2.51 -12.49 3.50
C HIS A 150 2.33 -12.43 1.99
N GLN A 151 1.65 -13.45 1.48
CA GLN A 151 1.27 -13.54 0.07
C GLN A 151 -0.23 -13.30 -0.03
N SER A 152 -0.61 -12.47 -0.97
CA SER A 152 -1.99 -12.15 -1.28
C SER A 152 -2.12 -11.74 -2.74
N ALA A 153 -3.34 -11.77 -3.24
CA ALA A 153 -3.67 -11.23 -4.54
C ALA A 153 -4.90 -10.34 -4.44
N ALA A 154 -4.98 -9.31 -5.26
CA ALA A 154 -6.15 -8.47 -5.36
C ALA A 154 -6.82 -8.61 -6.71
N LEU A 155 -8.16 -8.53 -6.69
CA LEU A 155 -8.98 -8.21 -7.85
C LEU A 155 -9.68 -6.89 -7.58
N PHE A 156 -9.78 -6.04 -8.57
CA PHE A 156 -10.38 -4.72 -8.40
C PHE A 156 -10.84 -4.14 -9.74
N SER A 157 -11.79 -3.19 -9.64
CA SER A 157 -12.28 -2.43 -10.77
C SER A 157 -12.86 -1.09 -10.30
N HIS A 158 -13.28 -0.26 -11.24
CA HIS A 158 -14.05 0.94 -11.00
C HIS A 158 -15.53 0.67 -11.23
N PHE A 159 -16.36 1.22 -10.36
CA PHE A 159 -17.82 1.12 -10.39
C PHE A 159 -18.45 2.51 -10.25
N ARG A 160 -19.62 2.70 -10.82
CA ARG A 160 -20.48 3.88 -10.62
C ARG A 160 -21.73 3.49 -9.85
N GLY A 161 -22.30 4.42 -9.09
CA GLY A 161 -23.51 4.16 -8.31
C GLY A 161 -23.28 3.35 -7.03
N VAL A 162 -22.05 3.27 -6.53
CA VAL A 162 -21.74 2.66 -5.23
C VAL A 162 -22.06 3.65 -4.11
N ALA A 163 -22.87 3.27 -3.13
CA ALA A 163 -23.25 4.14 -2.04
C ALA A 163 -22.01 4.64 -1.26
N ARG A 164 -21.90 5.97 -1.14
CA ARG A 164 -20.83 6.63 -0.36
C ARG A 164 -21.25 6.74 1.11
N ARG A 165 -20.26 6.98 1.97
CA ARG A 165 -20.53 7.41 3.34
C ARG A 165 -21.23 8.77 3.34
N PRO A 166 -22.11 9.08 4.33
CA PRO A 166 -22.76 10.37 4.39
C PRO A 166 -21.84 11.48 4.94
N GLY A 167 -22.19 12.74 4.64
CA GLY A 167 -21.58 13.93 5.21
C GLY A 167 -20.08 14.04 4.95
N GLU A 168 -19.32 14.43 5.95
CA GLU A 168 -17.88 14.62 5.87
C GLU A 168 -17.09 13.34 5.58
N ASP A 169 -17.68 12.18 5.86
CA ASP A 169 -17.05 10.88 5.63
C ASP A 169 -17.18 10.41 4.17
N ALA A 170 -17.88 11.15 3.32
CA ALA A 170 -18.15 10.77 1.93
C ALA A 170 -16.89 10.49 1.10
N GLY A 171 -15.76 11.13 1.44
CA GLY A 171 -14.47 10.94 0.79
C GLY A 171 -13.53 9.96 1.48
N ASN A 172 -13.91 9.39 2.61
CA ASN A 172 -13.07 8.43 3.33
C ASN A 172 -12.95 7.11 2.57
N ILE A 173 -11.78 6.49 2.65
CA ILE A 173 -11.63 5.09 2.29
C ILE A 173 -12.36 4.23 3.33
N SER A 174 -13.14 3.24 2.88
CA SER A 174 -13.72 2.22 3.76
C SER A 174 -13.00 0.89 3.56
N ILE A 175 -12.51 0.30 4.66
CA ILE A 175 -11.76 -0.96 4.67
C ILE A 175 -12.58 -2.02 5.39
N TYR A 176 -13.07 -2.98 4.64
CA TYR A 176 -13.88 -4.10 5.15
C TYR A 176 -13.04 -5.37 5.25
N ARG A 177 -13.51 -6.30 6.08
CA ARG A 177 -12.93 -7.64 6.20
C ARG A 177 -13.87 -8.69 5.65
N HIS A 178 -13.31 -9.78 5.17
CA HIS A 178 -14.03 -11.01 4.89
C HIS A 178 -13.23 -12.23 5.36
N ALA A 179 -13.80 -13.42 5.25
CA ALA A 179 -13.18 -14.64 5.78
C ALA A 179 -11.77 -14.95 5.22
N HIS A 180 -11.49 -14.46 4.01
CA HIS A 180 -10.28 -14.78 3.24
C HIS A 180 -9.39 -13.56 2.96
N GLY A 181 -9.65 -12.41 3.62
CA GLY A 181 -8.86 -11.20 3.41
C GLY A 181 -9.59 -9.90 3.76
N TRP A 182 -9.46 -8.90 2.90
CA TRP A 182 -10.05 -7.59 3.12
C TRP A 182 -10.44 -6.91 1.79
N MET A 183 -11.27 -5.88 1.86
CA MET A 183 -11.79 -5.12 0.72
C MET A 183 -11.61 -3.64 0.95
N TRP A 184 -11.53 -2.89 -0.14
CA TRP A 184 -11.54 -1.44 -0.10
C TRP A 184 -12.66 -0.85 -0.96
N LEU A 185 -13.18 0.28 -0.52
CA LEU A 185 -14.01 1.19 -1.28
C LEU A 185 -13.38 2.58 -1.20
N ILE A 186 -12.90 3.10 -2.32
CA ILE A 186 -12.22 4.38 -2.42
C ILE A 186 -13.05 5.30 -3.34
N PRO A 187 -13.68 6.36 -2.78
CA PRO A 187 -14.44 7.32 -3.57
C PRO A 187 -13.54 8.12 -4.51
N LEU A 188 -13.88 8.18 -5.79
CA LEU A 188 -13.21 8.98 -6.81
C LEU A 188 -14.18 10.05 -7.35
N PRO A 189 -13.71 11.06 -8.12
CA PRO A 189 -14.60 12.00 -8.79
C PRO A 189 -15.68 11.34 -9.66
N ASP A 190 -16.67 12.09 -10.11
CA ASP A 190 -17.69 11.69 -11.08
C ASP A 190 -18.50 10.44 -10.70
N ASP A 191 -18.84 10.32 -9.40
CA ASP A 191 -19.58 9.18 -8.83
C ASP A 191 -18.88 7.82 -9.03
N VAL A 192 -17.58 7.83 -9.26
CA VAL A 192 -16.79 6.61 -9.39
C VAL A 192 -16.31 6.13 -8.02
N MET A 193 -16.29 4.82 -7.83
CA MET A 193 -15.71 4.14 -6.69
C MET A 193 -14.68 3.11 -7.17
N SER A 194 -13.47 3.19 -6.68
CA SER A 194 -12.53 2.09 -6.81
C SER A 194 -12.86 1.02 -5.77
N VAL A 195 -13.18 -0.17 -6.21
CA VAL A 195 -13.58 -1.29 -5.35
C VAL A 195 -12.69 -2.49 -5.63
N GLY A 196 -12.16 -3.08 -4.57
CA GLY A 196 -11.35 -4.27 -4.72
C GLY A 196 -11.32 -5.15 -3.49
N ALA A 197 -10.90 -6.38 -3.71
CA ALA A 197 -10.73 -7.40 -2.69
C ALA A 197 -9.33 -7.98 -2.74
N VAL A 198 -8.67 -8.00 -1.60
CA VAL A 198 -7.40 -8.70 -1.37
C VAL A 198 -7.70 -10.03 -0.71
N CYS A 199 -7.22 -11.10 -1.31
CA CYS A 199 -7.53 -12.47 -0.93
C CYS A 199 -6.25 -13.27 -0.65
N ASP A 200 -6.37 -14.23 0.25
CA ASP A 200 -5.31 -15.22 0.48
C ASP A 200 -5.13 -16.14 -0.74
N PRO A 201 -3.97 -16.80 -0.88
CA PRO A 201 -3.68 -17.64 -2.03
C PRO A 201 -4.58 -18.86 -2.14
N GLU A 202 -5.08 -19.39 -1.03
CA GLU A 202 -5.95 -20.58 -1.02
C GLU A 202 -7.32 -20.24 -1.59
N TYR A 203 -7.90 -19.12 -1.14
CA TYR A 203 -9.17 -18.65 -1.70
C TYR A 203 -9.02 -18.26 -3.18
N MET A 204 -7.90 -17.66 -3.57
CA MET A 204 -7.63 -17.34 -4.98
C MET A 204 -7.60 -18.59 -5.89
N LYS A 205 -7.20 -19.75 -5.39
CA LYS A 205 -7.23 -21.02 -6.14
C LYS A 205 -8.66 -21.51 -6.42
N THR A 206 -9.65 -21.07 -5.64
CA THR A 206 -11.06 -21.39 -5.86
C THR A 206 -11.70 -20.59 -7.02
N ARG A 207 -10.94 -19.71 -7.67
CA ARG A 207 -11.42 -18.92 -8.80
C ARG A 207 -11.83 -19.84 -9.94
N GLN A 208 -13.13 -19.90 -10.18
CA GLN A 208 -13.73 -20.54 -11.36
C GLN A 208 -14.39 -19.46 -12.21
N GLY A 209 -14.29 -19.59 -13.52
CA GLY A 209 -14.86 -18.66 -14.47
C GLY A 209 -14.05 -17.37 -14.61
N ASP A 210 -14.73 -16.30 -15.01
CA ASP A 210 -14.10 -15.03 -15.26
C ASP A 210 -13.77 -14.24 -13.96
N SER A 211 -12.90 -13.26 -14.08
CA SER A 211 -12.42 -12.45 -12.96
C SER A 211 -13.52 -11.55 -12.39
N GLU A 212 -14.51 -11.14 -13.18
CA GLU A 212 -15.63 -10.31 -12.75
C GLU A 212 -16.56 -11.08 -11.82
N ALA A 213 -17.01 -12.26 -12.26
CA ALA A 213 -17.88 -13.12 -11.45
C ALA A 213 -17.20 -13.47 -10.11
N PHE A 214 -15.88 -13.72 -10.12
CA PHE A 214 -15.13 -13.99 -8.90
C PHE A 214 -15.05 -12.75 -8.01
N LEU A 215 -14.78 -11.55 -8.56
CA LEU A 215 -14.76 -10.30 -7.79
C LEU A 215 -16.11 -10.04 -7.14
N LEU A 216 -17.22 -10.11 -7.90
CA LEU A 216 -18.57 -9.85 -7.38
C LEU A 216 -18.96 -10.85 -6.28
N ARG A 217 -18.67 -12.15 -6.47
CA ARG A 217 -18.88 -13.16 -5.40
C ARG A 217 -18.08 -12.85 -4.16
N THR A 218 -16.82 -12.41 -4.33
CA THR A 218 -15.96 -12.07 -3.20
C THR A 218 -16.51 -10.85 -2.45
N LEU A 219 -16.93 -9.80 -3.16
CA LEU A 219 -17.53 -8.60 -2.55
C LEU A 219 -18.81 -8.94 -1.77
N ALA A 220 -19.59 -9.88 -2.25
CA ALA A 220 -20.80 -10.36 -1.58
C ALA A 220 -20.55 -11.13 -0.27
N LEU A 221 -19.30 -11.54 0.03
CA LEU A 221 -18.95 -12.16 1.32
C LEU A 221 -19.10 -11.18 2.50
N ASN A 222 -19.15 -9.88 2.25
CA ASN A 222 -19.43 -8.89 3.28
C ASN A 222 -20.79 -8.22 2.99
N PRO A 223 -21.80 -8.37 3.89
CA PRO A 223 -23.14 -7.84 3.67
C PRO A 223 -23.20 -6.32 3.50
N ASP A 224 -22.37 -5.57 4.22
CA ASP A 224 -22.33 -4.10 4.12
C ASP A 224 -21.77 -3.65 2.76
N VAL A 225 -20.75 -4.36 2.25
CA VAL A 225 -20.23 -4.12 0.91
C VAL A 225 -21.28 -4.47 -0.14
N ALA A 226 -21.95 -5.62 -0.01
CA ALA A 226 -23.03 -6.02 -0.91
C ALA A 226 -24.17 -4.98 -0.95
N ALA A 227 -24.57 -4.45 0.22
CA ALA A 227 -25.58 -3.40 0.31
C ALA A 227 -25.13 -2.09 -0.38
N ARG A 228 -23.89 -1.66 -0.17
CA ARG A 228 -23.34 -0.47 -0.83
C ARG A 228 -23.20 -0.62 -2.33
N MET A 229 -22.99 -1.84 -2.82
CA MET A 229 -22.85 -2.19 -4.24
C MET A 229 -24.20 -2.41 -4.95
N GLN A 230 -25.33 -2.33 -4.24
CA GLN A 230 -26.64 -2.56 -4.83
C GLN A 230 -26.93 -1.54 -5.95
N GLY A 231 -27.17 -2.03 -7.15
CA GLY A 231 -27.39 -1.20 -8.35
C GLY A 231 -26.11 -0.61 -8.95
N ALA A 232 -24.96 -0.87 -8.40
CA ALA A 232 -23.68 -0.38 -8.93
C ALA A 232 -23.36 -1.02 -10.29
N GLN A 233 -22.77 -0.24 -11.19
CA GLN A 233 -22.36 -0.66 -12.52
C GLN A 233 -20.85 -0.61 -12.65
N ARG A 234 -20.23 -1.69 -13.12
CA ARG A 234 -18.81 -1.72 -13.43
C ARG A 234 -18.53 -0.90 -14.70
N ILE A 235 -17.57 0.00 -14.64
CA ILE A 235 -17.20 0.92 -15.74
C ILE A 235 -15.79 0.72 -16.27
N ALA A 236 -15.00 -0.20 -15.70
CA ALA A 236 -13.65 -0.51 -16.13
C ALA A 236 -13.40 -2.02 -16.13
N PRO A 237 -12.38 -2.53 -16.83
CA PRO A 237 -11.98 -3.93 -16.75
C PRO A 237 -11.64 -4.35 -15.30
N VAL A 238 -11.82 -5.63 -14.98
CA VAL A 238 -11.32 -6.19 -13.72
C VAL A 238 -9.82 -6.45 -13.87
N HIS A 239 -9.06 -5.85 -12.97
CA HIS A 239 -7.62 -6.05 -12.86
C HIS A 239 -7.32 -7.06 -11.77
N ALA A 240 -6.28 -7.85 -11.98
CA ALA A 240 -5.75 -8.76 -10.98
C ALA A 240 -4.25 -8.49 -10.77
N THR A 241 -3.83 -8.53 -9.51
CA THR A 241 -2.42 -8.38 -9.16
C THR A 241 -2.09 -9.23 -7.93
N GLY A 242 -0.90 -9.80 -7.88
CA GLY A 242 -0.51 -10.70 -6.79
C GLY A 242 0.94 -10.54 -6.36
N ASN A 243 1.36 -11.36 -5.38
CA ASN A 243 2.72 -11.40 -4.84
C ASN A 243 3.20 -10.02 -4.33
N TYR A 244 2.45 -9.45 -3.40
CA TYR A 244 2.66 -8.07 -2.98
C TYR A 244 3.93 -7.87 -2.17
N ALA A 245 4.14 -8.63 -1.10
CA ALA A 245 5.18 -8.31 -0.14
C ALA A 245 6.55 -8.79 -0.61
N TYR A 246 7.45 -7.85 -0.85
CA TYR A 246 8.86 -8.11 -1.10
C TYR A 246 9.73 -6.97 -0.61
N GLU A 247 11.02 -7.25 -0.43
CA GLU A 247 12.05 -6.27 -0.12
C GLU A 247 13.35 -6.70 -0.79
N CYS A 248 14.09 -5.74 -1.34
CA CYS A 248 15.44 -5.99 -1.81
C CYS A 248 16.42 -6.00 -0.63
N THR A 249 17.37 -6.91 -0.66
CA THR A 249 18.37 -7.07 0.42
C THR A 249 19.27 -5.85 0.57
N ARG A 250 19.36 -5.03 -0.48
CA ARG A 250 20.17 -3.82 -0.56
C ARG A 250 19.42 -2.77 -1.39
N MET A 251 19.42 -1.52 -0.97
CA MET A 251 18.73 -0.41 -1.62
C MET A 251 19.61 0.34 -2.63
N SER A 252 20.92 0.30 -2.47
CA SER A 252 21.86 1.12 -3.21
C SER A 252 23.20 0.44 -3.38
N GLY A 253 24.04 1.01 -4.22
CA GLY A 253 25.45 0.68 -4.41
C GLY A 253 26.14 1.82 -5.16
N PRO A 254 27.40 1.67 -5.58
CA PRO A 254 28.15 2.74 -6.22
C PRO A 254 27.37 3.35 -7.39
N ARG A 255 26.98 4.62 -7.24
CA ARG A 255 26.24 5.42 -8.23
C ARG A 255 24.87 4.90 -8.66
N TRP A 256 24.21 4.09 -7.82
CA TRP A 256 22.84 3.68 -8.06
C TRP A 256 22.02 3.59 -6.78
N LEU A 257 20.71 3.76 -6.94
CA LEU A 257 19.73 3.77 -5.86
C LEU A 257 18.39 3.24 -6.36
N MET A 258 17.70 2.43 -5.58
CA MET A 258 16.31 2.04 -5.79
C MET A 258 15.37 2.84 -4.87
N LEU A 259 14.23 3.31 -5.38
CA LEU A 259 13.26 4.12 -4.65
C LEU A 259 11.85 3.51 -4.74
N GLY A 260 11.03 3.81 -3.73
CA GLY A 260 9.64 3.34 -3.69
C GLY A 260 9.53 1.82 -3.84
N ASP A 261 8.58 1.40 -4.65
CA ASP A 261 8.30 -0.02 -4.89
C ASP A 261 9.44 -0.74 -5.63
N ALA A 262 10.35 -0.03 -6.29
CA ALA A 262 11.55 -0.65 -6.86
C ALA A 262 12.45 -1.26 -5.77
N TYR A 263 12.43 -0.70 -4.56
CA TYR A 263 13.14 -1.24 -3.39
C TYR A 263 12.30 -2.22 -2.58
N ALA A 264 11.09 -1.84 -2.19
CA ALA A 264 10.26 -2.66 -1.31
C ALA A 264 8.78 -2.32 -1.44
N PHE A 265 7.94 -3.33 -1.41
CA PHE A 265 6.49 -3.21 -1.32
C PHE A 265 5.94 -4.13 -0.24
N VAL A 266 4.99 -3.66 0.56
CA VAL A 266 4.45 -4.45 1.67
C VAL A 266 3.06 -4.97 1.36
N ASP A 267 2.06 -4.09 1.35
CA ASP A 267 0.64 -4.41 1.11
C ASP A 267 -0.13 -3.08 0.99
N PRO A 268 -1.13 -2.98 0.13
CA PRO A 268 -1.85 -1.73 -0.10
C PRO A 268 -2.79 -1.30 1.03
N MET A 269 -2.95 -2.08 2.10
CA MET A 269 -3.95 -1.94 3.15
C MET A 269 -4.05 -0.54 3.77
N PHE A 270 -2.93 0.10 4.03
CA PHE A 270 -2.91 1.45 4.63
C PHE A 270 -2.58 2.55 3.62
N SER A 271 -2.73 2.29 2.33
CA SER A 271 -2.52 3.29 1.27
C SER A 271 -1.13 3.93 1.28
N SER A 272 -0.13 3.26 1.87
CA SER A 272 1.20 3.85 2.11
C SER A 272 2.12 3.88 0.89
N GLY A 273 1.81 3.16 -0.20
CA GLY A 273 2.71 2.97 -1.34
C GLY A 273 3.13 4.29 -2.01
N VAL A 274 2.17 5.15 -2.36
CA VAL A 274 2.46 6.45 -3.00
C VAL A 274 3.26 7.36 -2.06
N TYR A 275 2.91 7.37 -0.77
CA TYR A 275 3.66 8.14 0.21
C TYR A 275 5.12 7.65 0.35
N LEU A 276 5.32 6.34 0.47
CA LEU A 276 6.66 5.76 0.55
C LEU A 276 7.49 6.08 -0.71
N ALA A 277 6.87 6.03 -1.89
CA ALA A 277 7.53 6.40 -3.14
C ALA A 277 7.93 7.88 -3.15
N MET A 278 7.01 8.80 -2.82
CA MET A 278 7.29 10.25 -2.82
C MET A 278 8.30 10.63 -1.74
N HIS A 279 8.17 10.09 -0.52
CA HIS A 279 9.10 10.35 0.58
C HIS A 279 10.51 9.82 0.26
N SER A 280 10.60 8.60 -0.29
CA SER A 280 11.89 8.05 -0.71
C SER A 280 12.51 8.83 -1.86
N ALA A 281 11.70 9.37 -2.78
CA ALA A 281 12.17 10.20 -3.90
C ALA A 281 12.73 11.54 -3.41
N GLU A 282 12.03 12.23 -2.51
CA GLU A 282 12.48 13.49 -1.91
C GLU A 282 13.83 13.32 -1.18
N ARG A 283 13.91 12.31 -0.30
CA ARG A 283 15.14 12.02 0.44
C ARG A 283 16.26 11.48 -0.44
N GLY A 284 15.90 10.68 -1.44
CA GLY A 284 16.82 10.13 -2.42
C GLY A 284 17.45 11.21 -3.32
N ALA A 285 16.65 12.16 -3.79
CA ALA A 285 17.13 13.28 -4.57
C ALA A 285 18.16 14.12 -3.80
N ALA A 286 17.85 14.45 -2.54
CA ALA A 286 18.78 15.20 -1.67
C ALA A 286 20.08 14.41 -1.42
N MET A 287 19.98 13.08 -1.23
CA MET A 287 21.13 12.20 -1.05
C MET A 287 22.01 12.15 -2.30
N VAL A 288 21.40 11.99 -3.48
CA VAL A 288 22.12 11.92 -4.77
C VAL A 288 22.81 13.24 -5.07
N ASP A 289 22.15 14.36 -4.86
CA ASP A 289 22.76 15.70 -5.04
C ASP A 289 23.98 15.88 -4.15
N ALA A 290 23.89 15.51 -2.87
CA ALA A 290 25.02 15.57 -1.94
C ALA A 290 26.15 14.61 -2.35
N ALA A 291 25.85 13.39 -2.79
CA ALA A 291 26.83 12.41 -3.24
C ALA A 291 27.53 12.84 -4.55
N LEU A 292 26.84 13.57 -5.43
CA LEU A 292 27.44 14.11 -6.66
C LEU A 292 28.39 15.28 -6.39
N ARG A 293 28.16 16.04 -5.30
CA ARG A 293 29.06 17.12 -4.85
C ARG A 293 30.27 16.59 -4.09
N ASP A 294 30.06 15.57 -3.26
CA ASP A 294 31.11 14.92 -2.46
C ASP A 294 31.00 13.37 -2.63
N PRO A 295 31.65 12.80 -3.65
CA PRO A 295 31.62 11.38 -3.90
C PRO A 295 32.20 10.52 -2.76
N ALA A 296 33.08 11.05 -1.93
CA ALA A 296 33.64 10.31 -0.79
C ALA A 296 32.57 10.05 0.29
N SER A 297 31.55 10.89 0.37
CA SER A 297 30.45 10.73 1.32
C SER A 297 29.35 9.75 0.87
N GLU A 298 29.32 9.32 -0.39
CA GLU A 298 28.23 8.54 -1.00
C GLU A 298 27.81 7.33 -0.15
N ALA A 299 28.74 6.45 0.17
CA ALA A 299 28.44 5.23 0.92
C ALA A 299 27.84 5.52 2.32
N ARG A 300 28.26 6.60 2.97
CA ARG A 300 27.73 7.03 4.26
C ARG A 300 26.31 7.56 4.12
N LEU A 301 26.05 8.39 3.11
CA LEU A 301 24.75 8.97 2.80
C LEU A 301 23.73 7.88 2.42
N GLN A 302 24.13 6.93 1.57
CA GLN A 302 23.30 5.78 1.20
C GLN A 302 22.88 4.94 2.41
N ARG A 303 23.81 4.60 3.30
CA ARG A 303 23.49 3.87 4.55
C ARG A 303 22.58 4.67 5.47
N GLY A 304 22.71 6.01 5.49
CA GLY A 304 21.81 6.89 6.24
C GLY A 304 20.39 6.83 5.71
N LEU A 305 20.22 6.98 4.41
CA LEU A 305 18.93 6.91 3.72
C LEU A 305 18.26 5.54 3.91
N GLU A 306 18.99 4.46 3.68
CA GLU A 306 18.46 3.10 3.83
C GLU A 306 17.97 2.84 5.26
N ARG A 307 18.73 3.22 6.28
CA ARG A 307 18.30 3.10 7.70
C ARG A 307 17.04 3.90 7.99
N HIS A 308 16.95 5.12 7.44
CA HIS A 308 15.78 5.97 7.62
C HIS A 308 14.53 5.33 7.01
N LEU A 309 14.60 4.93 5.73
CA LEU A 309 13.47 4.35 5.01
C LEU A 309 13.06 2.98 5.59
N ARG A 310 14.01 2.12 5.95
CA ARG A 310 13.71 0.83 6.61
C ARG A 310 13.01 1.02 7.95
N ARG A 311 13.33 2.06 8.72
CA ARG A 311 12.64 2.34 9.99
C ARG A 311 11.15 2.57 9.77
N GLY A 312 10.77 3.51 8.91
CA GLY A 312 9.36 3.79 8.62
C GLY A 312 8.64 2.60 7.97
N LEU A 313 9.30 1.93 7.03
CA LEU A 313 8.76 0.72 6.40
C LEU A 313 8.46 -0.37 7.44
N ASN A 314 9.32 -0.56 8.45
CA ASN A 314 9.11 -1.54 9.52
C ASN A 314 7.94 -1.16 10.46
N GLU A 315 7.65 0.14 10.64
CA GLU A 315 6.45 0.57 11.36
C GLU A 315 5.19 0.10 10.60
N PHE A 316 5.07 0.41 9.30
CA PHE A 316 3.95 -0.06 8.49
C PHE A 316 3.83 -1.59 8.45
N LYS A 317 4.94 -2.30 8.22
CA LYS A 317 4.98 -3.78 8.21
C LYS A 317 4.42 -4.38 9.49
N TRP A 318 4.77 -3.81 10.64
CA TRP A 318 4.34 -4.34 11.92
C TRP A 318 2.81 -4.32 12.06
N PHE A 319 2.16 -3.23 11.65
CA PHE A 319 0.70 -3.10 11.68
C PHE A 319 0.04 -3.94 10.59
N ILE A 320 0.51 -3.86 9.36
CA ILE A 320 -0.04 -4.58 8.20
C ILE A 320 -0.10 -6.08 8.48
N TYR A 321 1.02 -6.67 8.90
CA TYR A 321 1.09 -8.12 9.12
C TYR A 321 0.24 -8.62 10.29
N ARG A 322 -0.26 -7.72 11.13
CA ARG A 322 -1.11 -8.05 12.29
C ARG A 322 -2.55 -7.61 12.12
N PHE A 323 -2.86 -6.86 11.08
CA PHE A 323 -4.18 -6.25 10.91
C PHE A 323 -5.31 -7.29 10.91
N THR A 324 -5.11 -8.45 10.30
CA THR A 324 -6.09 -9.53 10.25
C THR A 324 -6.11 -10.40 11.51
N SER A 325 -5.20 -10.19 12.46
CA SER A 325 -5.16 -10.95 13.71
C SER A 325 -6.38 -10.64 14.60
N PRO A 326 -6.90 -11.62 15.37
CA PRO A 326 -8.01 -11.39 16.29
C PRO A 326 -7.75 -10.27 17.29
N THR A 327 -6.53 -10.19 17.83
CA THR A 327 -6.13 -9.15 18.79
C THR A 327 -6.16 -7.75 18.17
N MET A 328 -5.65 -7.59 16.94
CA MET A 328 -5.69 -6.29 16.27
C MET A 328 -7.13 -5.90 15.91
N ARG A 329 -7.95 -6.87 15.54
CA ARG A 329 -9.38 -6.66 15.29
C ARG A 329 -10.08 -6.09 16.52
N GLU A 330 -9.86 -6.66 17.71
CA GLU A 330 -10.46 -6.18 18.96
C GLU A 330 -9.96 -4.77 19.31
N LEU A 331 -8.66 -4.50 19.18
CA LEU A 331 -8.08 -3.18 19.46
C LEU A 331 -8.59 -2.09 18.50
N PHE A 332 -8.86 -2.41 17.23
CA PHE A 332 -9.45 -1.47 16.26
C PHE A 332 -10.98 -1.34 16.40
N ALA A 333 -11.66 -2.37 16.92
CA ALA A 333 -13.10 -2.33 17.18
C ALA A 333 -13.45 -1.48 18.41
N GLN A 334 -12.55 -1.43 19.40
CA GLN A 334 -12.73 -0.65 20.64
C GLN A 334 -11.50 0.19 20.93
N PRO A 335 -11.24 1.24 20.14
CA PRO A 335 -10.07 2.08 20.34
C PRO A 335 -10.13 2.77 21.70
N ARG A 336 -8.99 2.80 22.41
CA ARG A 336 -8.84 3.48 23.71
C ARG A 336 -7.62 4.40 23.64
N ASN A 337 -7.85 5.68 23.90
CA ASN A 337 -6.77 6.68 23.82
C ASN A 337 -5.94 6.77 25.12
N VAL A 338 -5.54 5.63 25.67
CA VAL A 338 -4.64 5.59 26.82
C VAL A 338 -3.26 6.08 26.39
N LEU A 339 -2.71 7.08 27.07
CA LEU A 339 -1.39 7.69 26.78
C LEU A 339 -1.26 8.20 25.32
N GLN A 340 -2.36 8.66 24.72
CA GLN A 340 -2.40 9.14 23.32
C GLN A 340 -2.01 8.07 22.27
N VAL A 341 -2.23 6.80 22.58
CA VAL A 341 -1.88 5.68 21.71
C VAL A 341 -2.76 5.67 20.46
N GLU A 342 -4.06 5.96 20.63
CA GLU A 342 -4.98 6.08 19.48
C GLU A 342 -4.54 7.19 18.52
N GLN A 343 -4.21 8.37 19.03
CA GLN A 343 -3.70 9.49 18.22
C GLN A 343 -2.42 9.13 17.47
N ALA A 344 -1.55 8.30 18.08
CA ALA A 344 -0.34 7.82 17.41
C ALA A 344 -0.64 6.77 16.33
N VAL A 345 -1.69 5.94 16.50
CA VAL A 345 -2.17 5.03 15.47
C VAL A 345 -2.76 5.84 14.30
N VAL A 346 -3.54 6.89 14.57
CA VAL A 346 -4.04 7.80 13.53
C VAL A 346 -2.87 8.47 12.79
N ALA A 347 -1.85 8.92 13.52
CA ALA A 347 -0.63 9.49 12.90
C ALA A 347 0.09 8.48 12.00
N MET A 348 0.17 7.22 12.40
CA MET A 348 0.71 6.14 11.56
C MET A 348 -0.14 5.93 10.31
N LEU A 349 -1.47 5.91 10.44
CA LEU A 349 -2.40 5.83 9.30
C LEU A 349 -2.31 7.06 8.39
N ALA A 350 -1.93 8.22 8.94
CA ALA A 350 -1.64 9.44 8.18
C ALA A 350 -0.29 9.42 7.46
N GLY A 351 0.61 8.46 7.78
CA GLY A 351 1.94 8.31 7.19
C GLY A 351 3.08 8.86 8.05
N ASP A 352 2.82 9.42 9.23
CA ASP A 352 3.83 10.08 10.08
C ASP A 352 4.61 9.06 10.93
N VAL A 353 5.49 8.29 10.29
CA VAL A 353 6.25 7.19 10.89
C VAL A 353 7.77 7.34 10.80
N PHE A 354 8.29 8.39 10.17
CA PHE A 354 9.73 8.52 9.92
C PHE A 354 10.46 9.36 10.97
N ASP A 355 10.03 10.57 11.19
CA ASP A 355 10.76 11.58 11.99
C ASP A 355 10.06 11.94 13.30
N ASN A 356 8.79 11.57 13.51
CA ASN A 356 8.00 11.93 14.69
C ASN A 356 8.31 10.99 15.88
N ARG A 357 9.27 11.39 16.71
CA ARG A 357 9.66 10.62 17.89
C ARG A 357 8.52 10.41 18.90
N ALA A 358 7.59 11.37 18.99
CA ALA A 358 6.45 11.27 19.88
C ALA A 358 5.50 10.14 19.44
N VAL A 359 5.20 10.06 18.14
CA VAL A 359 4.44 8.96 17.53
C VAL A 359 5.16 7.63 17.76
N LEU A 360 6.43 7.53 17.39
CA LEU A 360 7.19 6.27 17.51
C LEU A 360 7.26 5.73 18.94
N ARG A 361 7.34 6.61 19.97
CA ARG A 361 7.29 6.17 21.36
C ARG A 361 5.94 5.56 21.72
N ARG A 362 4.84 6.16 21.32
CA ARG A 362 3.48 5.68 21.60
C ARG A 362 3.13 4.42 20.82
N LEU A 363 3.64 4.29 19.59
CA LEU A 363 3.50 3.04 18.85
C LEU A 363 4.22 1.86 19.54
N ARG A 364 5.31 2.11 20.27
CA ARG A 364 5.94 1.09 21.13
C ARG A 364 5.03 0.69 22.29
N VAL A 365 4.35 1.67 22.93
CA VAL A 365 3.34 1.40 23.96
C VAL A 365 2.19 0.57 23.37
N PHE A 366 1.69 0.94 22.17
CA PHE A 366 0.68 0.15 21.48
C PHE A 366 1.13 -1.30 21.24
N ARG A 367 2.37 -1.52 20.85
CA ARG A 367 2.93 -2.87 20.68
C ARG A 367 2.96 -3.67 21.99
N ALA A 368 3.24 -3.01 23.12
CA ALA A 368 3.16 -3.65 24.43
C ALA A 368 1.72 -4.01 24.79
N ILE A 369 0.76 -3.10 24.57
CA ILE A 369 -0.68 -3.36 24.75
C ILE A 369 -1.12 -4.53 23.87
N TYR A 370 -0.74 -4.54 22.60
CA TYR A 370 -1.03 -5.64 21.68
C TYR A 370 -0.49 -6.98 22.19
N ALA A 371 0.75 -7.02 22.67
CA ALA A 371 1.36 -8.23 23.21
C ALA A 371 0.63 -8.74 24.45
N MET A 372 0.28 -7.86 25.39
CA MET A 372 -0.49 -8.20 26.58
C MET A 372 -1.90 -8.71 26.23
N SER A 373 -2.59 -8.03 25.32
CA SER A 373 -3.92 -8.46 24.83
C SER A 373 -3.85 -9.83 24.13
N ALA A 374 -2.82 -10.04 23.30
CA ALA A 374 -2.62 -11.32 22.62
C ALA A 374 -2.38 -12.46 23.62
N LEU A 375 -1.58 -12.23 24.68
CA LEU A 375 -1.37 -13.20 25.75
C LEU A 375 -2.67 -13.49 26.52
N ALA A 376 -3.46 -12.46 26.85
CA ALA A 376 -4.75 -12.62 27.53
C ALA A 376 -5.77 -13.39 26.70
N MET A 377 -5.69 -13.33 25.38
CA MET A 377 -6.57 -14.06 24.45
C MET A 377 -6.16 -15.53 24.23
N LEU A 378 -4.91 -15.92 24.53
CA LEU A 378 -4.41 -17.29 24.34
C LEU A 378 -5.28 -18.35 25.01
N PRO A 379 -5.77 -18.20 26.25
CA PRO A 379 -6.62 -19.21 26.90
C PRO A 379 -8.00 -19.36 26.20
N ARG A 380 -8.54 -18.28 25.62
CA ARG A 380 -9.81 -18.29 24.84
C ARG A 380 -9.61 -18.98 23.50
N ALA A 381 -8.55 -18.65 22.79
CA ALA A 381 -8.20 -19.29 21.51
C ALA A 381 -7.93 -20.79 21.68
N TRP A 382 -7.25 -21.19 22.74
CA TRP A 382 -6.98 -22.59 23.06
C TRP A 382 -8.22 -23.38 23.48
N ARG A 383 -9.14 -22.76 24.25
CA ARG A 383 -10.46 -23.35 24.59
C ARG A 383 -11.32 -23.54 23.35
N ALA A 384 -11.40 -22.53 22.45
CA ALA A 384 -12.13 -22.64 21.20
C ALA A 384 -11.55 -23.69 20.24
N TRP A 385 -10.22 -23.84 20.21
CA TRP A 385 -9.55 -24.88 19.45
C TRP A 385 -9.81 -26.30 20.01
N ARG A 386 -9.75 -26.46 21.34
CA ARG A 386 -10.10 -27.73 22.02
C ARG A 386 -11.57 -28.11 21.77
N HIS A 387 -12.48 -27.14 21.83
CA HIS A 387 -13.90 -27.36 21.59
C HIS A 387 -14.15 -27.83 20.15
N ARG A 388 -13.54 -27.18 19.16
CA ARG A 388 -13.63 -27.62 17.75
C ARG A 388 -13.03 -29.01 17.51
N ARG A 389 -11.92 -29.35 18.15
CA ARG A 389 -11.35 -30.70 18.06
C ARG A 389 -12.24 -31.76 18.72
N ARG A 390 -12.94 -31.42 19.79
CA ARG A 390 -13.92 -32.39 20.39
C ARG A 390 -15.12 -32.59 19.46
N GLN A 391 -15.72 -31.52 18.95
CA GLN A 391 -16.83 -31.60 18.00
C GLN A 391 -16.47 -32.41 16.74
N ALA A 392 -15.27 -32.22 16.16
CA ALA A 392 -14.81 -32.98 15.01
C ALA A 392 -14.63 -34.49 15.34
N ARG A 393 -14.27 -34.84 16.57
CA ARG A 393 -14.17 -36.25 17.01
C ARG A 393 -15.52 -36.88 17.29
N GLU A 394 -16.48 -36.11 17.82
CA GLU A 394 -17.84 -36.58 18.11
C GLU A 394 -18.66 -36.76 16.82
N GLN A 395 -18.50 -35.92 15.82
CA GLN A 395 -19.10 -36.11 14.50
C GLN A 395 -18.55 -37.35 13.78
N PHE A 396 -17.27 -37.72 13.93
CA PHE A 396 -16.67 -38.91 13.34
C PHE A 396 -17.14 -40.22 14.00
N HIS A 397 -17.66 -40.16 15.25
CA HIS A 397 -18.21 -41.34 15.92
C HIS A 397 -19.72 -41.54 15.66
N GLY A 398 -20.43 -40.50 15.24
CA GLY A 398 -21.86 -40.55 14.90
C GLY A 398 -22.14 -41.22 13.54
N ASP A 399 -21.25 -41.04 12.57
CA ASP A 399 -21.42 -41.57 11.21
C ASP A 399 -21.06 -43.07 11.07
N THR A 400 -20.42 -43.65 12.07
CA THR A 400 -20.09 -45.11 12.07
C THR A 400 -21.19 -46.00 12.67
N LEU A 401 -22.29 -45.42 13.20
CA LEU A 401 -23.36 -46.18 13.82
C LEU A 401 -24.66 -46.32 12.98
N HIS A 402 -24.69 -45.82 11.75
CA HIS A 402 -25.84 -45.93 10.85
C HIS A 402 -25.61 -46.68 9.54
N GLY A 403 -24.53 -47.44 9.43
CA GLY A 403 -24.22 -48.27 8.27
C GLY A 403 -24.24 -49.75 8.59
N ASP A 404 -25.32 -50.33 9.16
CA ASP A 404 -25.62 -51.74 9.01
C ASP A 404 -27.04 -52.04 9.54
N LYS A 405 -28.01 -52.12 8.63
CA LYS A 405 -29.25 -52.92 8.69
C LYS A 405 -30.22 -52.52 7.59
N SER A 406 -30.11 -53.13 6.45
CA SER A 406 -31.19 -53.82 5.70
C SER A 406 -30.76 -54.05 4.26
#